data_e943138467beffe74ed7d6999f4bb9d7
#
_entry.id   e943138467beffe74ed7d6999f4bb9d7
#
_cell.length_a   1.000
_cell.length_b   1.000
_cell.length_c   1.000
_cell.angle_alpha   90.00
_cell.angle_beta   90.00
_cell.angle_gamma   90.00
#
_symmetry.space_group_name_H-M   'P 1'
#
loop_
_entity.id
_entity.type
_entity.pdbx_description
1 polymer ?
#
loop_
_entity_poly.entity_id
_entity_poly.type
_entity_poly.pdbx_seq_one_letter_code
_entity_poly.pdbx_strand_id
1 'polypeptide(L)'
;MNIHKIKYLAVLSMILDHMSSVLFAPDTIGYIILKLIGRIAAPAMCFALAQGFIHTLDRKKYFLRLIIFAVISQIPYAYYMSGSIWFPTGNMLFTLACSFLLLEVVEHHKCLGILSIPITISILYITTFTDWFIFGPLFTLSFYINKENKDLQALSHACISFLSLGYSAYVCMQQGLSWYSQVWQIGVILIIPITYLYNGKLGNKSDFNKWFFYLFYPLHLLVIGIIRSRL
;
A
#
# COMPACT_ATOMS: atom_id res chain seq x y z
N MET A 1 -15.11 -6.22 11.77
CA MET A 1 -15.22 -5.44 10.51
C MET A 1 -15.15 -6.38 9.32
N ASN A 2 -15.84 -6.11 8.21
CA ASN A 2 -15.62 -6.82 6.94
C ASN A 2 -14.58 -6.09 6.06
N ILE A 3 -14.13 -6.73 4.96
CA ILE A 3 -13.06 -6.18 4.11
C ILE A 3 -13.44 -4.84 3.45
N HIS A 4 -14.73 -4.62 3.12
CA HIS A 4 -15.16 -3.35 2.56
C HIS A 4 -15.00 -2.20 3.55
N LYS A 5 -15.30 -2.41 4.84
CA LYS A 5 -15.09 -1.39 5.89
C LYS A 5 -13.61 -1.06 6.06
N ILE A 6 -12.72 -2.07 5.95
CA ILE A 6 -11.26 -1.85 5.98
C ILE A 6 -10.81 -1.04 4.77
N LYS A 7 -11.32 -1.34 3.57
CA LYS A 7 -11.03 -0.56 2.36
C LYS A 7 -11.52 0.88 2.46
N TYR A 8 -12.70 1.14 3.01
CA TYR A 8 -13.19 2.51 3.23
C TYR A 8 -12.33 3.26 4.24
N LEU A 9 -11.87 2.58 5.30
CA LEU A 9 -10.90 3.15 6.23
C LEU A 9 -9.58 3.51 5.51
N ALA A 10 -9.09 2.62 4.65
CA ALA A 10 -7.90 2.88 3.83
C ALA A 10 -8.09 4.10 2.92
N VAL A 11 -9.27 4.24 2.28
CA VAL A 11 -9.62 5.41 1.45
C VAL A 11 -9.58 6.69 2.28
N LEU A 12 -10.20 6.71 3.46
CA LEU A 12 -10.19 7.87 4.35
C LEU A 12 -8.77 8.22 4.79
N SER A 13 -8.00 7.23 5.24
CA SER A 13 -6.59 7.42 5.63
C SER A 13 -5.75 7.95 4.48
N MET A 14 -5.99 7.48 3.25
CA MET A 14 -5.28 7.95 2.05
C MET A 14 -5.56 9.42 1.74
N ILE A 15 -6.82 9.86 1.90
CA ILE A 15 -7.17 11.29 1.77
C ILE A 15 -6.39 12.12 2.81
N LEU A 16 -6.39 11.69 4.08
CA LEU A 16 -5.71 12.40 5.16
C LEU A 16 -4.19 12.48 4.91
N ASP A 17 -3.58 11.38 4.44
CA ASP A 17 -2.16 11.35 4.07
C ASP A 17 -1.81 12.40 3.00
N HIS A 18 -2.54 12.41 1.91
CA HIS A 18 -2.25 13.31 0.79
C HIS A 18 -2.63 14.77 1.09
N MET A 19 -3.75 14.99 1.79
CA MET A 19 -4.16 16.33 2.20
C MET A 19 -3.24 16.96 3.24
N SER A 20 -2.53 16.15 4.05
CA SER A 20 -1.57 16.69 5.02
C SER A 20 -0.52 17.60 4.36
N SER A 21 -0.04 17.20 3.18
CA SER A 21 0.98 17.95 2.40
C SER A 21 0.43 19.19 1.70
N VAL A 22 -0.89 19.36 1.68
CA VAL A 22 -1.58 20.53 1.11
C VAL A 22 -1.97 21.51 2.21
N LEU A 23 -2.44 20.97 3.35
CA LEU A 23 -3.01 21.78 4.44
C LEU A 23 -1.97 22.30 5.43
N PHE A 24 -0.84 21.62 5.56
CA PHE A 24 0.14 21.90 6.62
C PHE A 24 1.56 21.93 6.07
N ALA A 25 2.38 22.85 6.61
CA ALA A 25 3.82 22.82 6.39
C ALA A 25 4.42 21.53 7.00
N PRO A 26 5.46 20.95 6.40
CA PRO A 26 6.21 19.85 6.98
C PRO A 26 6.63 20.17 8.43
N ASP A 27 6.71 19.13 9.27
CA ASP A 27 7.11 19.22 10.70
C ASP A 27 6.12 19.93 11.65
N THR A 28 4.96 20.39 11.15
CA THR A 28 3.89 20.85 12.05
C THR A 28 3.17 19.67 12.69
N ILE A 29 2.63 19.87 13.88
CA ILE A 29 1.86 18.84 14.61
C ILE A 29 0.70 18.31 13.75
N GLY A 30 -0.03 19.21 13.05
CA GLY A 30 -1.12 18.83 12.15
C GLY A 30 -0.65 17.92 11.01
N TYR A 31 0.48 18.25 10.37
CA TYR A 31 1.10 17.40 9.36
C TYR A 31 1.41 16.00 9.89
N ILE A 32 2.12 15.95 11.04
CA ILE A 32 2.54 14.67 11.65
C ILE A 32 1.34 13.79 12.00
N ILE A 33 0.29 14.35 12.60
CA ILE A 33 -0.91 13.60 12.98
C ILE A 33 -1.62 13.03 11.75
N LEU A 34 -1.84 13.86 10.71
CA LEU A 34 -2.52 13.40 9.50
C LEU A 34 -1.69 12.36 8.75
N LYS A 35 -0.37 12.54 8.67
CA LYS A 35 0.55 11.55 8.11
C LYS A 35 0.51 10.24 8.88
N LEU A 36 0.58 10.28 10.20
CA LEU A 36 0.55 9.09 11.04
C LEU A 36 -0.73 8.27 10.83
N ILE A 37 -1.90 8.92 10.81
CA ILE A 37 -3.17 8.25 10.51
C ILE A 37 -3.21 7.77 9.06
N GLY A 38 -2.67 8.57 8.15
CA GLY A 38 -2.59 8.28 6.73
C GLY A 38 -1.80 7.01 6.40
N ARG A 39 -0.78 6.68 7.22
CA ARG A 39 0.02 5.46 7.04
C ARG A 39 -0.76 4.15 7.17
N ILE A 40 -1.97 4.16 7.71
CA ILE A 40 -2.86 3.00 7.73
C ILE A 40 -3.23 2.56 6.30
N ALA A 41 -3.29 3.49 5.34
CA ALA A 41 -3.83 3.24 4.00
C ALA A 41 -3.13 2.10 3.26
N ALA A 42 -1.80 2.13 3.16
CA ALA A 42 -1.07 1.15 2.37
C ALA A 42 -1.10 -0.26 2.97
N PRO A 43 -0.79 -0.49 4.27
CA PRO A 43 -0.92 -1.83 4.84
C PRO A 43 -2.38 -2.34 4.83
N ALA A 44 -3.40 -1.46 4.93
CA ALA A 44 -4.79 -1.85 4.76
C ALA A 44 -5.10 -2.32 3.33
N MET A 45 -4.51 -1.69 2.31
CA MET A 45 -4.63 -2.14 0.92
C MET A 45 -3.85 -3.44 0.67
N CYS A 46 -2.67 -3.62 1.29
CA CYS A 46 -1.93 -4.88 1.26
C CYS A 46 -2.73 -6.02 1.91
N PHE A 47 -3.36 -5.76 3.06
CA PHE A 47 -4.27 -6.71 3.71
C PHE A 47 -5.46 -7.05 2.81
N ALA A 48 -6.10 -6.02 2.21
CA ALA A 48 -7.22 -6.21 1.30
C ALA A 48 -6.82 -6.99 0.03
N LEU A 49 -5.59 -6.81 -0.46
CA LEU A 49 -5.04 -7.59 -1.58
C LEU A 49 -4.88 -9.05 -1.20
N ALA A 50 -4.27 -9.35 -0.04
CA ALA A 50 -4.09 -10.72 0.45
C ALA A 50 -5.45 -11.43 0.62
N GLN A 51 -6.45 -10.77 1.22
CA GLN A 51 -7.80 -11.30 1.33
C GLN A 51 -8.48 -11.46 -0.04
N GLY A 52 -8.29 -10.51 -0.95
CA GLY A 52 -8.78 -10.60 -2.32
C GLY A 52 -8.17 -11.76 -3.09
N PHE A 53 -6.88 -12.01 -2.93
CA PHE A 53 -6.16 -13.13 -3.53
C PHE A 53 -6.70 -14.48 -3.06
N ILE A 54 -6.95 -14.63 -1.75
CA ILE A 54 -7.50 -15.86 -1.14
C ILE A 54 -8.91 -16.17 -1.67
N HIS A 55 -9.74 -15.14 -1.85
CA HIS A 55 -11.17 -15.31 -2.12
C HIS A 55 -11.58 -15.11 -3.59
N THR A 56 -10.64 -14.75 -4.49
CA THR A 56 -10.98 -14.57 -5.89
C THR A 56 -11.01 -15.89 -6.66
N LEU A 57 -12.02 -16.06 -7.49
CA LEU A 57 -12.14 -17.21 -8.39
C LEU A 57 -11.34 -17.01 -9.70
N ASP A 58 -11.08 -15.77 -10.07
CA ASP A 58 -10.40 -15.43 -11.33
C ASP A 58 -9.22 -14.48 -11.04
N ARG A 59 -8.08 -15.07 -10.72
CA ARG A 59 -6.83 -14.37 -10.40
C ARG A 59 -6.31 -13.56 -11.57
N LYS A 60 -6.45 -14.08 -12.80
CA LYS A 60 -6.01 -13.38 -14.02
C LYS A 60 -6.77 -12.07 -14.21
N LYS A 61 -8.09 -12.09 -14.10
CA LYS A 61 -8.91 -10.87 -14.18
C LYS A 61 -8.65 -9.91 -13.02
N TYR A 62 -8.33 -10.42 -11.83
CA TYR A 62 -7.97 -9.56 -10.71
C TYR A 62 -6.65 -8.83 -10.97
N PHE A 63 -5.62 -9.57 -11.37
CA PHE A 63 -4.32 -9.00 -11.73
C PHE A 63 -4.41 -8.00 -12.89
N LEU A 64 -5.15 -8.36 -13.95
CA LEU A 64 -5.34 -7.46 -15.09
C LEU A 64 -5.97 -6.12 -14.68
N ARG A 65 -6.98 -6.15 -13.79
CA ARG A 65 -7.56 -4.90 -13.25
C ARG A 65 -6.53 -4.07 -12.47
N LEU A 66 -5.70 -4.71 -11.66
CA LEU A 66 -4.62 -3.99 -10.93
C LEU A 66 -3.69 -3.28 -11.91
N ILE A 67 -3.22 -3.96 -12.96
CA ILE A 67 -2.31 -3.38 -13.97
C ILE A 67 -2.99 -2.25 -14.75
N ILE A 68 -4.22 -2.46 -15.25
CA ILE A 68 -4.94 -1.42 -16.01
C ILE A 68 -5.08 -0.15 -15.16
N PHE A 69 -5.51 -0.28 -13.92
CA PHE A 69 -5.66 0.89 -13.04
C PHE A 69 -4.34 1.45 -12.55
N ALA A 70 -3.27 0.65 -12.43
CA ALA A 70 -1.93 1.15 -12.17
C ALA A 70 -1.45 2.07 -13.30
N VAL A 71 -1.65 1.66 -14.56
CA VAL A 71 -1.30 2.47 -15.74
C VAL A 71 -2.14 3.75 -15.80
N ILE A 72 -3.47 3.65 -15.66
CA ILE A 72 -4.38 4.81 -15.66
C ILE A 72 -4.00 5.80 -14.54
N SER A 73 -3.63 5.30 -13.37
CA SER A 73 -3.33 6.13 -12.19
C SER A 73 -1.93 6.76 -12.24
N GLN A 74 -1.07 6.36 -13.18
CA GLN A 74 0.31 6.86 -13.21
C GLN A 74 0.38 8.35 -13.54
N ILE A 75 -0.46 8.85 -14.45
CA ILE A 75 -0.52 10.28 -14.78
C ILE A 75 -1.03 11.11 -13.59
N PRO A 76 -2.19 10.80 -12.96
CA PRO A 76 -2.62 11.47 -11.72
C PRO A 76 -1.58 11.43 -10.59
N TYR A 77 -0.91 10.28 -10.42
CA TYR A 77 0.13 10.12 -9.41
C TYR A 77 1.35 11.03 -9.70
N ALA A 78 1.84 11.01 -10.95
CA ALA A 78 2.95 11.87 -11.37
C ALA A 78 2.61 13.36 -11.16
N TYR A 79 1.40 13.77 -11.55
CA TYR A 79 0.94 15.13 -11.37
C TYR A 79 0.86 15.54 -9.90
N TYR A 80 0.33 14.66 -9.03
CA TYR A 80 0.32 14.90 -7.59
C TYR A 80 1.74 15.03 -7.00
N MET A 81 2.67 14.16 -7.42
CA MET A 81 4.04 14.11 -6.85
C MET A 81 4.93 15.27 -7.32
N SER A 82 4.89 15.61 -8.60
CA SER A 82 5.85 16.53 -9.24
C SER A 82 5.24 17.72 -9.98
N GLY A 83 3.91 17.80 -10.11
CA GLY A 83 3.25 18.77 -10.97
C GLY A 83 3.41 18.49 -12.48
N SER A 84 4.00 17.35 -12.85
CA SER A 84 4.27 16.92 -14.23
C SER A 84 3.47 15.66 -14.56
N ILE A 85 3.31 15.38 -15.86
CA ILE A 85 2.69 14.14 -16.33
C ILE A 85 3.60 12.91 -16.20
N TRP A 86 4.87 13.12 -15.84
CA TRP A 86 5.88 12.07 -15.68
C TRP A 86 6.54 12.12 -14.31
N PHE A 87 6.70 10.96 -13.69
CA PHE A 87 7.42 10.76 -12.45
C PHE A 87 8.09 9.37 -12.48
N PRO A 88 9.36 9.22 -12.04
CA PRO A 88 10.12 7.98 -12.21
C PRO A 88 9.63 6.82 -11.37
N THR A 89 8.90 7.09 -10.29
CA THR A 89 8.40 6.06 -9.39
C THR A 89 7.00 5.61 -9.80
N GLY A 90 6.76 4.31 -9.83
CA GLY A 90 5.44 3.72 -10.05
C GLY A 90 4.55 3.93 -8.83
N ASN A 91 3.25 4.12 -9.07
CA ASN A 91 2.26 4.33 -8.02
C ASN A 91 1.98 3.06 -7.19
N MET A 92 1.21 3.20 -6.09
CA MET A 92 0.86 2.11 -5.17
C MET A 92 0.20 0.90 -5.85
N LEU A 93 -0.56 1.07 -6.93
CA LEU A 93 -1.18 -0.07 -7.63
C LEU A 93 -0.15 -0.95 -8.34
N PHE A 94 0.98 -0.39 -8.81
CA PHE A 94 2.11 -1.20 -9.29
C PHE A 94 2.73 -2.00 -8.15
N THR A 95 2.91 -1.40 -6.97
CA THR A 95 3.36 -2.13 -5.76
C THR A 95 2.42 -3.31 -5.45
N LEU A 96 1.11 -3.08 -5.49
CA LEU A 96 0.10 -4.13 -5.25
C LEU A 96 0.12 -5.20 -6.36
N ALA A 97 0.36 -4.83 -7.61
CA ALA A 97 0.49 -5.80 -8.70
C ALA A 97 1.72 -6.70 -8.53
N CYS A 98 2.87 -6.12 -8.16
CA CYS A 98 4.07 -6.90 -7.81
C CYS A 98 3.83 -7.79 -6.59
N SER A 99 3.13 -7.27 -5.56
CA SER A 99 2.73 -8.06 -4.40
C SER A 99 1.84 -9.24 -4.78
N PHE A 100 0.91 -9.05 -5.73
CA PHE A 100 0.06 -10.12 -6.26
C PHE A 100 0.89 -11.20 -6.94
N LEU A 101 1.85 -10.82 -7.80
CA LEU A 101 2.75 -11.78 -8.44
C LEU A 101 3.60 -12.54 -7.43
N LEU A 102 4.06 -11.88 -6.36
CA LEU A 102 4.78 -12.55 -5.28
C LEU A 102 3.92 -13.61 -4.60
N LEU A 103 2.63 -13.34 -4.35
CA LEU A 103 1.70 -14.34 -3.82
C LEU A 103 1.52 -15.53 -4.76
N GLU A 104 1.45 -15.30 -6.08
CA GLU A 104 1.39 -16.38 -7.08
C GLU A 104 2.65 -17.26 -7.04
N VAL A 105 3.84 -16.65 -6.90
CA VAL A 105 5.10 -17.41 -6.77
C VAL A 105 5.10 -18.26 -5.52
N VAL A 106 4.65 -17.71 -4.38
CA VAL A 106 4.56 -18.44 -3.10
C VAL A 106 3.55 -19.58 -3.18
N GLU A 107 2.40 -19.38 -3.81
CA GLU A 107 1.39 -20.42 -3.98
C GLU A 107 1.89 -21.58 -4.85
N HIS A 108 2.66 -21.26 -5.90
CA HIS A 108 3.15 -22.24 -6.87
C HIS A 108 4.62 -22.64 -6.67
N HIS A 109 5.22 -22.33 -5.50
CA HIS A 109 6.66 -22.56 -5.25
C HIS A 109 7.09 -24.00 -5.45
N LYS A 110 6.22 -24.99 -5.13
CA LYS A 110 6.51 -26.43 -5.34
C LYS A 110 6.59 -26.79 -6.83
N CYS A 111 5.79 -26.15 -7.68
CA CYS A 111 5.79 -26.36 -9.11
C CYS A 111 6.99 -25.63 -9.78
N LEU A 112 7.29 -24.43 -9.31
CA LEU A 112 8.39 -23.60 -9.83
C LEU A 112 9.77 -24.12 -9.38
N GLY A 113 9.83 -24.83 -8.26
CA GLY A 113 11.08 -25.33 -7.69
C GLY A 113 12.11 -24.20 -7.49
N ILE A 114 13.34 -24.42 -7.95
CA ILE A 114 14.44 -23.46 -7.81
C ILE A 114 14.20 -22.15 -8.59
N LEU A 115 13.37 -22.14 -9.62
CA LEU A 115 13.02 -20.94 -10.39
C LEU A 115 12.22 -19.92 -9.56
N SER A 116 11.60 -20.35 -8.47
CA SER A 116 10.89 -19.42 -7.55
C SER A 116 11.84 -18.37 -6.97
N ILE A 117 13.11 -18.68 -6.75
CA ILE A 117 14.11 -17.78 -6.16
C ILE A 117 14.41 -16.58 -7.09
N PRO A 118 14.91 -16.78 -8.33
CA PRO A 118 15.20 -15.64 -9.20
C PRO A 118 13.94 -14.84 -9.57
N ILE A 119 12.78 -15.48 -9.69
CA ILE A 119 11.52 -14.77 -9.94
C ILE A 119 11.16 -13.87 -8.75
N THR A 120 11.27 -14.36 -7.52
CA THR A 120 11.06 -13.55 -6.30
C THR A 120 12.01 -12.36 -6.25
N ILE A 121 13.30 -12.58 -6.49
CA ILE A 121 14.31 -11.51 -6.51
C ILE A 121 13.97 -10.47 -7.57
N SER A 122 13.58 -10.90 -8.78
CA SER A 122 13.18 -9.98 -9.85
C SER A 122 11.95 -9.15 -9.49
N ILE A 123 10.93 -9.76 -8.88
CA ILE A 123 9.74 -9.04 -8.42
C ILE A 123 10.13 -8.01 -7.36
N LEU A 124 10.91 -8.39 -6.35
CA LEU A 124 11.35 -7.47 -5.30
C LEU A 124 12.23 -6.34 -5.87
N TYR A 125 13.07 -6.63 -6.86
CA TYR A 125 13.84 -5.60 -7.56
C TYR A 125 12.94 -4.61 -8.29
N ILE A 126 11.91 -5.07 -9.01
CA ILE A 126 10.96 -4.20 -9.69
C ILE A 126 10.23 -3.30 -8.68
N THR A 127 9.90 -3.81 -7.49
CA THR A 127 9.22 -2.98 -6.47
C THR A 127 10.07 -1.85 -5.93
N THR A 128 11.40 -1.88 -6.08
CA THR A 128 12.25 -0.76 -5.69
C THR A 128 11.98 0.52 -6.48
N PHE A 129 11.34 0.40 -7.65
CA PHE A 129 10.89 1.52 -8.48
C PHE A 129 9.41 1.89 -8.25
N THR A 130 8.79 1.44 -7.17
CA THR A 130 7.39 1.74 -6.85
C THR A 130 7.26 2.44 -5.48
N ASP A 131 6.11 3.08 -5.26
CA ASP A 131 5.83 3.96 -4.12
C ASP A 131 6.15 3.36 -2.74
N TRP A 132 5.79 2.08 -2.54
CA TRP A 132 5.99 1.40 -1.26
C TRP A 132 7.19 0.45 -1.24
N PHE A 133 8.10 0.59 -2.20
CA PHE A 133 9.35 -0.15 -2.23
C PHE A 133 9.11 -1.66 -1.96
N ILE A 134 10.04 -2.35 -1.32
CA ILE A 134 9.88 -3.76 -0.94
C ILE A 134 8.89 -3.99 0.22
N PHE A 135 8.55 -2.94 0.96
CA PHE A 135 7.68 -3.09 2.14
C PHE A 135 6.24 -3.43 1.79
N GLY A 136 5.71 -2.94 0.66
CA GLY A 136 4.38 -3.33 0.19
C GLY A 136 4.23 -4.83 -0.03
N PRO A 137 5.10 -5.47 -0.83
CA PRO A 137 5.13 -6.93 -0.95
C PRO A 137 5.34 -7.68 0.37
N LEU A 138 6.22 -7.21 1.25
CA LEU A 138 6.48 -7.84 2.54
C LEU A 138 5.24 -7.79 3.46
N PHE A 139 4.54 -6.66 3.53
CA PHE A 139 3.28 -6.55 4.26
C PHE A 139 2.23 -7.50 3.69
N THR A 140 2.06 -7.53 2.37
CA THR A 140 1.11 -8.43 1.72
C THR A 140 1.41 -9.89 2.01
N LEU A 141 2.68 -10.27 1.93
CA LEU A 141 3.15 -11.63 2.19
C LEU A 141 2.93 -12.03 3.66
N SER A 142 3.23 -11.11 4.59
CA SER A 142 2.97 -11.30 6.03
C SER A 142 1.50 -11.62 6.30
N PHE A 143 0.59 -10.85 5.70
CA PHE A 143 -0.85 -11.07 5.84
C PHE A 143 -1.34 -12.38 5.19
N TYR A 144 -0.70 -12.81 4.13
CA TYR A 144 -1.06 -14.04 3.44
C TYR A 144 -0.55 -15.30 4.15
N ILE A 145 0.73 -15.32 4.52
CA ILE A 145 1.34 -16.50 5.17
C ILE A 145 0.72 -16.73 6.54
N ASN A 146 0.50 -15.68 7.32
CA ASN A 146 0.00 -15.79 8.70
C ASN A 146 -1.54 -15.64 8.79
N LYS A 147 -2.27 -15.93 7.71
CA LYS A 147 -3.73 -15.72 7.64
C LYS A 147 -4.53 -16.49 8.73
N GLU A 148 -4.02 -17.64 9.17
CA GLU A 148 -4.68 -18.50 10.19
C GLU A 148 -4.30 -18.10 11.63
N ASN A 149 -3.24 -17.30 11.82
CA ASN A 149 -2.76 -16.93 13.15
C ASN A 149 -2.59 -15.40 13.23
N LYS A 150 -3.55 -14.73 13.89
CA LYS A 150 -3.56 -13.27 14.02
C LYS A 150 -2.38 -12.72 14.83
N ASP A 151 -1.86 -13.48 15.80
CA ASP A 151 -0.75 -13.03 16.63
C ASP A 151 0.57 -13.07 15.84
N LEU A 152 0.81 -14.14 15.07
CA LEU A 152 1.94 -14.21 14.15
C LEU A 152 1.81 -13.16 13.04
N GLN A 153 0.60 -12.91 12.56
CA GLN A 153 0.34 -11.84 11.57
C GLN A 153 0.70 -10.46 12.15
N ALA A 154 0.27 -10.17 13.37
CA ALA A 154 0.59 -8.92 14.07
C ALA A 154 2.10 -8.78 14.33
N LEU A 155 2.74 -9.84 14.82
CA LEU A 155 4.18 -9.85 15.11
C LEU A 155 5.00 -9.63 13.84
N SER A 156 4.73 -10.39 12.77
CA SER A 156 5.45 -10.23 11.51
C SER A 156 5.23 -8.85 10.89
N HIS A 157 4.01 -8.30 10.97
CA HIS A 157 3.70 -6.95 10.52
C HIS A 157 4.46 -5.90 11.35
N ALA A 158 4.51 -6.04 12.68
CA ALA A 158 5.28 -5.15 13.55
C ALA A 158 6.78 -5.19 13.21
N CYS A 159 7.36 -6.37 13.01
CA CYS A 159 8.77 -6.49 12.60
C CYS A 159 9.05 -5.77 11.27
N ILE A 160 8.21 -5.97 10.25
CA ILE A 160 8.35 -5.28 8.96
C ILE A 160 8.18 -3.76 9.12
N SER A 161 7.26 -3.32 9.99
CA SER A 161 7.05 -1.89 10.28
C SER A 161 8.27 -1.24 10.92
N PHE A 162 8.91 -1.90 11.87
CA PHE A 162 10.16 -1.41 12.49
C PHE A 162 11.32 -1.39 11.48
N LEU A 163 11.41 -2.38 10.59
CA LEU A 163 12.40 -2.38 9.51
C LEU A 163 12.15 -1.21 8.55
N SER A 164 10.90 -0.93 8.20
CA SER A 164 10.57 0.20 7.32
C SER A 164 10.86 1.55 7.98
N LEU A 165 10.62 1.68 9.29
CA LEU A 165 10.97 2.87 10.05
C LEU A 165 12.49 3.06 10.12
N GLY A 166 13.25 1.99 10.39
CA GLY A 166 14.70 2.02 10.38
C GLY A 166 15.29 2.40 9.03
N TYR A 167 14.71 1.88 7.94
CA TYR A 167 15.09 2.27 6.59
C TYR A 167 14.80 3.75 6.32
N SER A 168 13.61 4.25 6.71
CA SER A 168 13.28 5.67 6.58
C SER A 168 14.23 6.57 7.38
N ALA A 169 14.57 6.18 8.60
CA ALA A 169 15.54 6.90 9.42
C ALA A 169 16.93 6.93 8.75
N TYR A 170 17.38 5.80 8.20
CA TYR A 170 18.63 5.72 7.46
C TYR A 170 18.63 6.66 6.24
N VAL A 171 17.56 6.65 5.43
CA VAL A 171 17.43 7.53 4.27
C VAL A 171 17.43 9.01 4.68
N CYS A 172 16.74 9.38 5.76
CA CYS A 172 16.78 10.74 6.30
C CYS A 172 18.21 11.17 6.65
N MET A 173 18.97 10.32 7.34
CA MET A 173 20.36 10.62 7.69
C MET A 173 21.26 10.79 6.45
N GLN A 174 21.06 9.98 5.41
CA GLN A 174 21.81 10.13 4.14
C GLN A 174 21.49 11.45 3.41
N GLN A 175 20.31 12.01 3.64
CA GLN A 175 19.89 13.30 3.09
C GLN A 175 20.25 14.50 4.00
N GLY A 176 20.97 14.27 5.08
CA GLY A 176 21.33 15.32 6.04
C GLY A 176 20.18 15.77 6.96
N LEU A 177 19.09 14.99 6.99
CA LEU A 177 17.93 15.24 7.84
C LEU A 177 18.08 14.50 9.19
N SER A 178 17.33 14.94 10.20
CA SER A 178 17.26 14.21 11.47
C SER A 178 16.60 12.84 11.27
N TRP A 179 17.09 11.80 11.94
CA TRP A 179 16.58 10.42 11.85
C TRP A 179 15.09 10.31 12.18
N TYR A 180 14.54 11.23 12.96
CA TYR A 180 13.12 11.26 13.36
C TYR A 180 12.24 12.10 12.43
N SER A 181 12.77 12.71 11.38
CA SER A 181 12.00 13.57 10.46
C SER A 181 10.80 12.87 9.82
N GLN A 182 10.84 11.54 9.75
CA GLN A 182 9.73 10.72 9.26
C GLN A 182 9.15 9.77 10.31
N VAL A 183 9.18 10.16 11.60
CA VAL A 183 8.65 9.34 12.71
C VAL A 183 7.17 8.95 12.52
N TRP A 184 6.40 9.75 11.79
CA TRP A 184 5.01 9.43 11.42
C TRP A 184 4.88 8.13 10.61
N GLN A 185 5.98 7.59 10.04
CA GLN A 185 5.99 6.27 9.39
C GLN A 185 5.59 5.13 10.36
N ILE A 186 5.75 5.31 11.67
CA ILE A 186 5.29 4.32 12.67
C ILE A 186 3.77 4.07 12.58
N GLY A 187 3.02 4.98 11.97
CA GLY A 187 1.57 4.84 11.75
C GLY A 187 1.17 3.57 10.99
N VAL A 188 2.11 2.93 10.26
CA VAL A 188 1.85 1.64 9.60
C VAL A 188 1.46 0.53 10.61
N ILE A 189 1.87 0.63 11.88
CA ILE A 189 1.52 -0.31 12.95
C ILE A 189 0.03 -0.24 13.31
N LEU A 190 -0.62 0.90 13.08
CA LEU A 190 -2.03 1.11 13.43
C LEU A 190 -3.00 0.20 12.68
N ILE A 191 -2.55 -0.51 11.64
CA ILE A 191 -3.35 -1.54 10.96
C ILE A 191 -3.56 -2.78 11.86
N ILE A 192 -2.65 -3.07 12.79
CA ILE A 192 -2.70 -4.28 13.62
C ILE A 192 -4.05 -4.42 14.36
N PRO A 193 -4.49 -3.47 15.18
CA PRO A 193 -5.80 -3.59 15.83
C PRO A 193 -6.96 -3.71 14.84
N ILE A 194 -6.83 -3.11 13.65
CA ILE A 194 -7.87 -3.18 12.60
C ILE A 194 -7.97 -4.60 12.05
N THR A 195 -6.85 -5.31 11.85
CA THR A 195 -6.85 -6.70 11.39
C THR A 195 -7.42 -7.67 12.42
N TYR A 196 -7.23 -7.41 13.72
CA TYR A 196 -7.89 -8.18 14.78
C TYR A 196 -9.42 -8.05 14.72
N LEU A 197 -9.94 -6.89 14.37
CA LEU A 197 -11.38 -6.64 14.22
C LEU A 197 -11.96 -7.24 12.92
N TYR A 198 -11.13 -7.78 12.03
CA TYR A 198 -11.60 -8.42 10.80
C TYR A 198 -12.33 -9.75 11.12
N ASN A 199 -13.52 -9.90 10.54
CA ASN A 199 -14.43 -11.03 10.83
C ASN A 199 -14.45 -12.12 9.74
N GLY A 200 -13.44 -12.15 8.84
CA GLY A 200 -13.33 -13.13 7.76
C GLY A 200 -14.31 -12.90 6.58
N LYS A 201 -15.17 -11.86 6.61
CA LYS A 201 -16.18 -11.64 5.58
C LYS A 201 -15.76 -10.57 4.57
N LEU A 202 -16.01 -10.84 3.29
CA LEU A 202 -15.74 -9.87 2.21
C LEU A 202 -16.67 -8.64 2.26
N GLY A 203 -17.89 -8.81 2.79
CA GLY A 203 -18.93 -7.78 2.75
C GLY A 203 -19.83 -7.90 1.52
N ASN A 204 -20.66 -6.87 1.27
CA ASN A 204 -21.62 -6.89 0.17
C ASN A 204 -20.91 -6.79 -1.19
N LYS A 205 -21.08 -7.80 -2.04
CA LYS A 205 -20.55 -7.84 -3.41
C LYS A 205 -21.45 -6.99 -4.32
N SER A 206 -21.24 -5.67 -4.35
CA SER A 206 -21.87 -4.79 -5.33
C SER A 206 -20.87 -4.34 -6.38
N ASP A 207 -21.31 -4.14 -7.61
CA ASP A 207 -20.47 -3.57 -8.66
C ASP A 207 -20.03 -2.15 -8.31
N PHE A 208 -20.85 -1.38 -7.60
CA PHE A 208 -20.47 -0.08 -7.08
C PHE A 208 -19.22 -0.17 -6.20
N ASN A 209 -19.21 -1.03 -5.17
CA ASN A 209 -18.05 -1.18 -4.29
C ASN A 209 -16.80 -1.60 -5.06
N LYS A 210 -16.95 -2.49 -6.05
CA LYS A 210 -15.84 -2.96 -6.86
C LYS A 210 -15.19 -1.82 -7.65
N TRP A 211 -15.98 -1.04 -8.40
CA TRP A 211 -15.48 0.03 -9.26
C TRP A 211 -15.08 1.27 -8.47
N PHE A 212 -15.77 1.58 -7.36
CA PHE A 212 -15.45 2.69 -6.49
C PHE A 212 -13.98 2.70 -6.06
N PHE A 213 -13.45 1.59 -5.56
CA PHE A 213 -12.07 1.53 -5.08
C PHE A 213 -11.03 1.69 -6.20
N TYR A 214 -11.33 1.23 -7.41
CA TYR A 214 -10.45 1.41 -8.55
C TYR A 214 -10.47 2.84 -9.08
N LEU A 215 -11.64 3.45 -9.19
CA LEU A 215 -11.79 4.81 -9.72
C LEU A 215 -11.37 5.86 -8.70
N PHE A 216 -11.61 5.62 -7.40
CA PHE A 216 -11.23 6.55 -6.35
C PHE A 216 -9.74 6.86 -6.37
N TYR A 217 -8.88 5.84 -6.58
CA TYR A 217 -7.44 6.02 -6.51
C TYR A 217 -6.88 7.05 -7.51
N PRO A 218 -7.14 6.98 -8.82
CA PRO A 218 -6.69 8.02 -9.74
C PRO A 218 -7.39 9.37 -9.52
N LEU A 219 -8.69 9.36 -9.18
CA LEU A 219 -9.47 10.60 -9.07
C LEU A 219 -9.03 11.46 -7.88
N HIS A 220 -8.82 10.86 -6.68
CA HIS A 220 -8.41 11.65 -5.52
C HIS A 220 -7.02 12.25 -5.70
N LEU A 221 -6.07 11.52 -6.34
CA LEU A 221 -4.73 12.04 -6.66
C LEU A 221 -4.81 13.22 -7.63
N LEU A 222 -5.66 13.11 -8.66
CA LEU A 222 -5.86 14.20 -9.61
C LEU A 222 -6.44 15.45 -8.93
N VAL A 223 -7.49 15.27 -8.13
CA VAL A 223 -8.14 16.38 -7.41
C VAL A 223 -7.16 17.07 -6.46
N ILE A 224 -6.45 16.29 -5.64
CA ILE A 224 -5.48 16.84 -4.68
C ILE A 224 -4.28 17.48 -5.41
N GLY A 225 -3.82 16.89 -6.51
CA GLY A 225 -2.78 17.48 -7.36
C GLY A 225 -3.18 18.83 -7.95
N ILE A 226 -4.43 18.97 -8.43
CA ILE A 226 -4.96 20.25 -8.91
C ILE A 226 -5.06 21.29 -7.78
N ILE A 227 -5.51 20.89 -6.59
CA ILE A 227 -5.56 21.80 -5.43
C ILE A 227 -4.15 22.27 -5.10
N ARG A 228 -3.19 21.35 -5.00
CA ARG A 228 -1.78 21.65 -4.69
C ARG A 228 -1.12 22.59 -5.71
N SER A 229 -1.47 22.47 -6.98
CA SER A 229 -0.89 23.32 -8.04
C SER A 229 -1.43 24.75 -8.05
N ARG A 230 -2.47 25.05 -7.28
CA ARG A 230 -3.10 26.37 -7.17
C ARG A 230 -2.78 27.10 -5.86
N LEU A 231 -2.14 26.41 -4.92
CA LEU A 231 -1.65 26.97 -3.66
C LEU A 231 -0.17 27.33 -3.76
#